data_58b30873b2bde9f16c5131da4d117747
#
_entry.id   58b30873b2bde9f16c5131da4d117747
#
_cell.length_a   1.000
_cell.length_b   1.000
_cell.length_c   1.000
_cell.angle_alpha   90.00
_cell.angle_beta   90.00
_cell.angle_gamma   90.00
#
_symmetry.space_group_name_H-M   'P 1'
#
loop_
_entity.id
_entity.type
_entity.pdbx_description
1 polymer ?
#
loop_
_entity_poly.entity_id
_entity_poly.type
_entity_poly.pdbx_seq_one_letter_code
_entity_poly.pdbx_strand_id
1 'polypeptide(L)' 'MDLNAASAADLDAVPALQGHGYEIVRYRDERGGFTALRQLDEVPGLTGKADGLDAVLTV' A
#
# COMPACT_ATOMS: atom_id res chain seq x y z
N MET A 1 -0.85 1.18 10.87
CA MET A 1 -0.71 2.30 9.91
C MET A 1 -1.90 2.30 8.95
N ASP A 2 -2.51 3.45 8.79
CA ASP A 2 -3.66 3.59 7.88
C ASP A 2 -3.16 3.76 6.44
N LEU A 3 -3.45 2.77 5.60
CA LEU A 3 -3.04 2.78 4.20
C LEU A 3 -3.56 4.02 3.44
N ASN A 4 -4.72 4.51 3.81
CA ASN A 4 -5.34 5.68 3.16
C ASN A 4 -4.77 7.02 3.64
N ALA A 5 -4.02 7.03 4.74
CA ALA A 5 -3.47 8.25 5.31
C ALA A 5 -1.95 8.30 5.27
N ALA A 6 -1.28 7.18 5.08
CA ALA A 6 0.18 7.11 5.11
C ALA A 6 0.81 7.84 3.94
N SER A 7 1.95 8.48 4.18
CA SER A 7 2.74 9.10 3.11
C SER A 7 3.54 8.03 2.36
N ALA A 8 4.08 8.41 1.19
CA ALA A 8 4.95 7.50 0.45
C ALA A 8 6.17 7.10 1.29
N ALA A 9 6.73 8.03 2.07
CA ALA A 9 7.86 7.73 2.93
C ALA A 9 7.49 6.75 4.04
N ASP A 10 6.29 6.89 4.63
CA ASP A 10 5.81 5.97 5.64
C ASP A 10 5.66 4.56 5.08
N LEU A 11 5.13 4.45 3.88
CA LEU A 11 4.92 3.16 3.21
C LEU A 11 6.26 2.52 2.83
N ASP A 12 7.22 3.32 2.35
CA ASP A 12 8.55 2.83 2.04
C ASP A 12 9.28 2.26 3.26
N ALA A 13 8.94 2.73 4.45
CA ALA A 13 9.55 2.24 5.69
C ALA A 13 9.08 0.82 6.05
N VAL A 14 7.98 0.36 5.46
CA VAL A 14 7.51 -1.02 5.65
C VAL A 14 8.37 -1.93 4.78
N PRO A 15 9.07 -2.93 5.35
CA PRO A 15 10.01 -3.75 4.56
C PRO A 15 9.39 -4.39 3.33
N ALA A 16 8.16 -4.88 3.42
CA ALA A 16 7.48 -5.53 2.30
C ALA A 16 7.08 -4.53 1.19
N LEU A 17 7.04 -3.24 1.51
CA LEU A 17 6.63 -2.18 0.59
C LEU A 17 7.79 -1.28 0.18
N GLN A 18 9.01 -1.60 0.59
CA GLN A 18 10.18 -0.79 0.32
C GLN A 18 10.35 -0.57 -1.18
N GLY A 19 10.45 0.69 -1.59
CA GLY A 19 10.56 1.06 -2.99
C GLY A 19 9.23 1.20 -3.73
N HIS A 20 8.10 0.92 -3.07
CA HIS A 20 6.77 0.93 -3.69
C HIS A 20 5.84 2.01 -3.14
N GLY A 21 6.31 2.82 -2.18
CA GLY A 21 5.45 3.82 -1.54
C GLY A 21 4.85 4.81 -2.54
N TYR A 22 5.64 5.25 -3.50
CA TYR A 22 5.17 6.19 -4.52
C TYR A 22 4.04 5.58 -5.37
N GLU A 23 4.21 4.32 -5.79
CA GLU A 23 3.21 3.63 -6.61
C GLU A 23 1.91 3.43 -5.84
N ILE A 24 2.00 3.14 -4.56
CA ILE A 24 0.83 2.96 -3.71
C ILE A 24 0.06 4.27 -3.57
N VAL A 25 0.77 5.37 -3.31
CA VAL A 25 0.14 6.68 -3.19
C VAL A 25 -0.52 7.09 -4.50
N ARG A 26 0.14 6.84 -5.61
CA ARG A 26 -0.42 7.13 -6.93
C ARG A 26 -1.70 6.35 -7.20
N TYR A 27 -1.68 5.05 -6.89
CA TYR A 27 -2.87 4.20 -7.03
C TYR A 27 -4.01 4.74 -6.16
N ARG A 28 -3.69 5.07 -4.90
CA ARG A 28 -4.66 5.62 -3.96
C ARG A 28 -5.32 6.89 -4.51
N ASP A 29 -4.50 7.80 -5.04
CA ASP A 29 -5.00 9.06 -5.56
C ASP A 29 -5.88 8.86 -6.80
N GLU A 30 -5.50 7.92 -7.66
CA GLU A 30 -6.26 7.63 -8.88
C GLU A 30 -7.59 6.94 -8.59
N ARG A 31 -7.65 6.13 -7.53
CA ARG A 31 -8.83 5.33 -7.18
C ARG A 31 -9.68 5.93 -6.07
N GLY A 32 -9.24 7.04 -5.48
CA GLY A 32 -9.96 7.65 -4.37
C GLY A 32 -9.81 6.93 -3.05
N GLY A 33 -8.78 6.08 -2.92
CA GLY A 33 -8.46 5.37 -1.71
C GLY A 33 -8.56 3.86 -1.85
N PHE A 34 -8.22 3.16 -0.75
CA PHE A 34 -8.34 1.71 -0.66
C PHE A 34 -9.54 1.35 0.22
N THR A 35 -10.30 0.35 -0.18
CA THR A 35 -11.40 -0.18 0.63
C THR A 35 -11.06 -1.54 1.24
N ALA A 36 -10.01 -2.19 0.76
CA ALA A 36 -9.52 -3.45 1.30
C ALA A 36 -8.03 -3.57 1.03
N LEU A 37 -7.30 -4.22 1.94
CA LEU A 37 -5.85 -4.40 1.79
C LEU A 37 -5.47 -5.22 0.56
N ARG A 38 -6.32 -6.16 0.17
CA ARG A 38 -6.04 -7.00 -1.01
C ARG A 38 -5.91 -6.20 -2.30
N GLN A 39 -6.41 -4.96 -2.32
CA GLN A 39 -6.26 -4.08 -3.47
C GLN A 39 -4.81 -3.73 -3.75
N LEU A 40 -3.91 -3.92 -2.77
CA LEU A 40 -2.48 -3.73 -3.00
C LEU A 40 -1.94 -4.67 -4.08
N ASP A 41 -2.56 -5.83 -4.29
CA ASP A 41 -2.17 -6.73 -5.37
C ASP A 41 -2.34 -6.09 -6.76
N GLU A 42 -3.20 -5.08 -6.87
CA GLU A 42 -3.45 -4.39 -8.14
C GLU A 42 -2.41 -3.30 -8.41
N VAL A 43 -1.62 -2.94 -7.40
CA VAL A 43 -0.57 -1.93 -7.58
C VAL A 43 0.59 -2.57 -8.35
N PRO A 44 1.08 -1.94 -9.42
CA PRO A 44 2.22 -2.48 -10.17
C PRO A 44 3.41 -2.76 -9.26
N GLY A 45 3.99 -3.92 -9.38
CA GLY A 45 5.14 -4.33 -8.58
C GLY A 45 4.78 -4.98 -7.24
N LEU A 46 3.52 -4.98 -6.84
CA LEU A 46 3.08 -5.54 -5.55
C LEU A 46 2.26 -6.82 -5.68
N THR A 47 2.08 -7.33 -6.88
CA THR A 47 1.33 -8.56 -7.10
C THR A 47 1.92 -9.70 -6.26
N GLY A 48 1.10 -10.33 -5.43
CA GLY A 48 1.53 -11.41 -4.56
C GLY A 48 2.25 -10.98 -3.29
N LYS A 49 2.40 -9.68 -3.05
CA LYS A 49 3.12 -9.16 -1.88
C LYS A 49 2.22 -8.64 -0.76
N ALA A 50 0.91 -8.72 -0.94
CA ALA A 50 -0.03 -8.20 0.04
C ALA A 50 -0.24 -9.12 1.24
N ASP A 51 0.23 -10.36 1.18
CA ASP A 51 0.07 -11.32 2.26
C ASP A 51 0.80 -10.86 3.52
N GLY A 52 0.11 -10.91 4.65
CA GLY A 52 0.70 -10.56 5.94
C GLY A 52 0.72 -9.08 6.23
N LEU A 53 0.34 -8.21 5.29
CA LEU A 53 0.34 -6.77 5.51
C LEU A 53 -0.76 -6.31 6.46
N ASP A 54 -1.78 -7.13 6.68
CA ASP A 54 -2.83 -6.84 7.65
C ASP A 54 -2.30 -6.75 9.09
N ALA A 55 -1.08 -7.24 9.33
CA ALA A 55 -0.43 -7.10 10.63
C ALA A 55 0.11 -5.67 10.86
N VAL A 56 0.35 -4.91 9.80
CA VAL A 56 0.93 -3.57 9.89
C VAL A 56 0.08 -2.48 9.25
N LEU A 57 -0.84 -2.82 8.38
CA LEU A 57 -1.67 -1.85 7.66
C LEU A 57 -3.16 -2.06 7.94
N THR A 58 -3.90 -0.95 7.93
CA THR A 58 -5.37 -0.96 7.98
C THR A 58 -5.91 -0.08 6.87
N VAL A 59 -7.18 -0.24 6.53
CA VAL A 59 -7.87 0.64 5.59
C VAL A 59 -9.02 1.38 6.25
#